data_f8ced3870336248477281bf04e804b10
#
_entry.id   f8ced3870336248477281bf04e804b10
#
_cell.length_a   1.000
_cell.length_b   1.000
_cell.length_c   1.000
_cell.angle_alpha   90.00
_cell.angle_beta   90.00
_cell.angle_gamma   90.00
#
_symmetry.space_group_name_H-M   'P 1'
#
loop_
_entity.id
_entity.type
_entity.pdbx_description
1 polymer ?
#
loop_
_entity_poly.entity_id
_entity_poly.type
_entity_poly.pdbx_seq_one_letter_code
_entity_poly.pdbx_strand_id
1 'polypeptide(L)'
;MSLKIMVVDDEPLSLQLIRSLAAPSGHTVLTFGDSQEAGERAEKQRFDVSFVGMCMPQLDGLELARRIRNSQPNRETTIVMLSPTDDIGNVRKAFGEGADFVLSKPLTAARLRPMLAAMDSSGWKGKRHAARLPLFTEVVCNWGGRQIPLRSMNISESGMLLQPSVDAEVGQEVTLEFKIAEVRTSLNVLARIARKEGTERVGMAFIGLAPEDLNAIQLYVMGRLQEHTPSRDFSGIGMRRLFNP
;
A
#
# COMPACT_ATOMS: atom_id res chain seq x y z
N MET A 1 17.37 6.13 5.62
CA MET A 1 17.43 5.37 6.90
C MET A 1 17.60 3.89 6.58
N SER A 2 18.39 3.13 7.36
CA SER A 2 18.43 1.67 7.18
C SER A 2 17.17 1.04 7.76
N LEU A 3 16.42 0.31 6.95
CA LEU A 3 15.25 -0.47 7.36
C LEU A 3 15.68 -1.88 7.71
N LYS A 4 14.97 -2.48 8.67
CA LYS A 4 15.05 -3.90 8.96
C LYS A 4 13.88 -4.61 8.31
N ILE A 5 14.16 -5.39 7.29
CA ILE A 5 13.18 -6.02 6.42
C ILE A 5 13.17 -7.53 6.69
N MET A 6 11.99 -8.08 6.94
CA MET A 6 11.74 -9.52 6.96
C MET A 6 11.13 -9.93 5.62
N VAL A 7 11.59 -11.03 5.06
CA VAL A 7 11.02 -11.63 3.84
C VAL A 7 10.75 -13.10 4.13
N VAL A 8 9.50 -13.49 3.98
CA VAL A 8 9.04 -14.86 4.23
C VAL A 8 8.34 -15.37 2.98
N ASP A 9 8.88 -16.39 2.36
CA ASP A 9 8.29 -17.00 1.16
C ASP A 9 8.90 -18.40 0.97
N ASP A 10 8.12 -19.38 0.53
CA ASP A 10 8.61 -20.73 0.22
C ASP A 10 9.33 -20.80 -1.13
N GLU A 11 9.19 -19.77 -1.99
CA GLU A 11 9.91 -19.66 -3.25
C GLU A 11 11.27 -18.95 -3.06
N PRO A 12 12.41 -19.64 -3.28
CA PRO A 12 13.73 -19.05 -3.13
C PRO A 12 13.96 -17.82 -4.05
N LEU A 13 13.33 -17.80 -5.22
CA LEU A 13 13.43 -16.69 -6.17
C LEU A 13 12.85 -15.39 -5.62
N SER A 14 11.70 -15.47 -4.94
CA SER A 14 11.09 -14.32 -4.27
C SER A 14 12.01 -13.75 -3.19
N LEU A 15 12.58 -14.61 -2.34
CA LEU A 15 13.55 -14.22 -1.30
C LEU A 15 14.77 -13.55 -1.87
N GLN A 16 15.38 -14.14 -2.91
CA GLN A 16 16.57 -13.62 -3.57
C GLN A 16 16.31 -12.26 -4.25
N LEU A 17 15.19 -12.13 -4.96
CA LEU A 17 14.85 -10.91 -5.67
C LEU A 17 14.69 -9.74 -4.69
N ILE A 18 13.89 -9.89 -3.66
CA ILE A 18 13.68 -8.81 -2.67
C ILE A 18 15.00 -8.46 -1.98
N ARG A 19 15.77 -9.46 -1.55
CA ARG A 19 17.07 -9.24 -0.93
C ARG A 19 18.05 -8.51 -1.86
N SER A 20 18.11 -8.91 -3.14
CA SER A 20 19.02 -8.29 -4.11
C SER A 20 18.70 -6.83 -4.43
N LEU A 21 17.43 -6.43 -4.26
CA LEU A 21 16.99 -5.06 -4.48
C LEU A 21 17.12 -4.19 -3.22
N ALA A 22 16.88 -4.75 -2.05
CA ALA A 22 16.83 -4.01 -0.79
C ALA A 22 18.22 -3.88 -0.12
N ALA A 23 19.04 -4.93 -0.12
CA ALA A 23 20.33 -4.91 0.56
C ALA A 23 21.32 -3.87 0.01
N PRO A 24 21.44 -3.63 -1.32
CA PRO A 24 22.33 -2.60 -1.86
C PRO A 24 21.96 -1.18 -1.43
N SER A 25 20.71 -0.95 -1.05
CA SER A 25 20.21 0.35 -0.52
C SER A 25 20.53 0.54 0.97
N GLY A 26 21.33 -0.36 1.57
CA GLY A 26 21.73 -0.25 2.97
C GLY A 26 20.71 -0.80 3.98
N HIS A 27 19.70 -1.56 3.52
CA HIS A 27 18.74 -2.20 4.40
C HIS A 27 19.26 -3.54 4.94
N THR A 28 18.86 -3.88 6.16
CA THR A 28 19.11 -5.20 6.74
C THR A 28 17.97 -6.14 6.36
N VAL A 29 18.23 -7.17 5.55
CA VAL A 29 17.24 -8.10 5.06
C VAL A 29 17.44 -9.48 5.65
N LEU A 30 16.44 -9.98 6.37
CA LEU A 30 16.37 -11.35 6.88
C LEU A 30 15.35 -12.13 6.05
N THR A 31 15.76 -13.28 5.53
CA THR A 31 14.93 -14.14 4.66
C THR A 31 14.62 -15.45 5.35
N PHE A 32 13.38 -15.90 5.24
CA PHE A 32 12.87 -17.13 5.85
C PHE A 32 12.11 -17.93 4.78
N GLY A 33 12.49 -19.19 4.58
CA GLY A 33 11.73 -20.15 3.79
C GLY A 33 10.65 -20.86 4.63
N ASP A 34 10.69 -20.70 5.94
CA ASP A 34 9.79 -21.30 6.91
C ASP A 34 8.99 -20.21 7.64
N SER A 35 7.68 -20.28 7.54
CA SER A 35 6.75 -19.31 8.12
C SER A 35 6.65 -19.44 9.65
N GLN A 36 6.87 -20.64 10.20
CA GLN A 36 6.87 -20.85 11.63
C GLN A 36 8.09 -20.18 12.28
N GLU A 37 9.28 -20.40 11.71
CA GLU A 37 10.51 -19.74 12.14
C GLU A 37 10.40 -18.21 12.08
N ALA A 38 9.82 -17.71 10.97
CA ALA A 38 9.57 -16.29 10.78
C ALA A 38 8.64 -15.71 11.85
N GLY A 39 7.56 -16.43 12.20
CA GLY A 39 6.64 -16.04 13.26
C GLY A 39 7.31 -15.93 14.61
N GLU A 40 8.11 -16.94 15.00
CA GLU A 40 8.86 -16.92 16.25
C GLU A 40 9.89 -15.77 16.31
N ARG A 41 10.49 -15.46 15.16
CA ARG A 41 11.42 -14.34 15.04
C ARG A 41 10.70 -13.00 15.20
N ALA A 42 9.53 -12.85 14.60
CA ALA A 42 8.73 -11.64 14.68
C ALA A 42 8.24 -11.35 16.12
N GLU A 43 8.01 -12.35 16.93
CA GLU A 43 7.63 -12.15 18.33
C GLU A 43 8.77 -11.56 19.20
N LYS A 44 10.02 -11.84 18.82
CA LYS A 44 11.22 -11.48 19.60
C LYS A 44 11.96 -10.27 19.02
N GLN A 45 11.68 -9.89 17.76
CA GLN A 45 12.46 -8.91 17.04
C GLN A 45 11.57 -7.98 16.24
N ARG A 46 11.90 -6.67 16.28
CA ARG A 46 11.22 -5.66 15.49
C ARG A 46 11.71 -5.65 14.04
N PHE A 47 10.77 -5.52 13.12
CA PHE A 47 10.98 -5.25 11.71
C PHE A 47 10.25 -3.97 11.32
N ASP A 48 10.79 -3.22 10.38
CA ASP A 48 10.14 -2.04 9.82
C ASP A 48 9.17 -2.44 8.70
N VAL A 49 9.54 -3.47 7.93
CA VAL A 49 8.76 -4.03 6.82
C VAL A 49 8.82 -5.56 6.84
N SER A 50 7.71 -6.20 6.54
CA SER A 50 7.61 -7.66 6.40
C SER A 50 6.92 -8.00 5.08
N PHE A 51 7.65 -8.64 4.16
CA PHE A 51 7.09 -9.27 2.97
C PHE A 51 6.71 -10.70 3.34
N VAL A 52 5.46 -11.09 3.09
CA VAL A 52 4.92 -12.38 3.55
C VAL A 52 4.22 -13.08 2.41
N GLY A 53 4.71 -14.25 2.00
CA GLY A 53 4.04 -15.14 1.05
C GLY A 53 2.67 -15.57 1.58
N MET A 54 1.63 -15.47 0.77
CA MET A 54 0.26 -15.80 1.18
C MET A 54 0.10 -17.30 1.43
N CYS A 55 0.54 -18.13 0.48
CA CYS A 55 0.42 -19.57 0.56
C CYS A 55 1.76 -20.17 1.01
N MET A 56 1.83 -20.61 2.24
CA MET A 56 3.03 -21.20 2.85
C MET A 56 2.69 -22.60 3.39
N PRO A 57 3.63 -23.58 3.32
CA PRO A 57 3.33 -24.97 3.67
C PRO A 57 3.04 -25.20 5.17
N GLN A 58 3.73 -24.50 6.06
CA GLN A 58 3.64 -24.77 7.52
C GLN A 58 2.58 -23.87 8.17
N LEU A 59 2.83 -22.57 8.22
CA LEU A 59 1.92 -21.57 8.73
C LEU A 59 1.46 -20.72 7.55
N ASP A 60 0.14 -20.69 7.31
CA ASP A 60 -0.45 -19.86 6.25
C ASP A 60 -0.03 -18.40 6.39
N GLY A 61 0.25 -17.72 5.27
CA GLY A 61 0.74 -16.36 5.28
C GLY A 61 -0.24 -15.35 5.89
N LEU A 62 -1.55 -15.60 5.76
CA LEU A 62 -2.57 -14.78 6.41
C LEU A 62 -2.51 -14.89 7.94
N GLU A 63 -2.35 -16.11 8.43
CA GLU A 63 -2.16 -16.36 9.86
C GLU A 63 -0.86 -15.76 10.37
N LEU A 64 0.24 -15.86 9.58
CA LEU A 64 1.51 -15.22 9.91
C LEU A 64 1.37 -13.68 9.95
N ALA A 65 0.67 -13.08 9.01
CA ALA A 65 0.41 -11.64 9.00
C ALA A 65 -0.34 -11.20 10.26
N ARG A 66 -1.38 -11.93 10.64
CA ARG A 66 -2.13 -11.70 11.89
C ARG A 66 -1.23 -11.85 13.12
N ARG A 67 -0.38 -12.87 13.15
CA ARG A 67 0.58 -13.11 14.26
C ARG A 67 1.60 -11.98 14.38
N ILE A 68 2.16 -11.52 13.26
CA ILE A 68 3.06 -10.36 13.19
C ILE A 68 2.34 -9.13 13.73
N ARG A 69 1.13 -8.84 13.24
CA ARG A 69 0.35 -7.68 13.63
C ARG A 69 -0.01 -7.65 15.13
N ASN A 70 -0.24 -8.80 15.73
CA ASN A 70 -0.55 -8.94 17.15
C ASN A 70 0.69 -8.97 18.04
N SER A 71 1.88 -9.16 17.48
CA SER A 71 3.12 -9.16 18.26
C SER A 71 3.46 -7.77 18.77
N GLN A 72 3.92 -7.67 20.01
CA GLN A 72 4.29 -6.39 20.65
C GLN A 72 5.29 -5.57 19.81
N PRO A 73 6.40 -6.16 19.30
CA PRO A 73 7.40 -5.39 18.58
C PRO A 73 6.98 -4.97 17.17
N ASN A 74 5.98 -5.64 16.55
CA ASN A 74 5.64 -5.46 15.13
C ASN A 74 4.22 -4.97 14.87
N ARG A 75 3.53 -4.42 15.86
CA ARG A 75 2.21 -3.81 15.66
C ARG A 75 2.20 -2.74 14.58
N GLU A 76 3.33 -2.03 14.45
CA GLU A 76 3.51 -0.91 13.55
C GLU A 76 4.29 -1.29 12.28
N THR A 77 4.66 -2.56 12.09
CA THR A 77 5.39 -3.00 10.89
C THR A 77 4.53 -2.87 9.65
N THR A 78 5.11 -2.50 8.53
CA THR A 78 4.42 -2.57 7.25
C THR A 78 4.43 -4.00 6.74
N ILE A 79 3.25 -4.58 6.51
CA ILE A 79 3.10 -5.94 5.98
C ILE A 79 2.72 -5.86 4.50
N VAL A 80 3.56 -6.44 3.65
CA VAL A 80 3.32 -6.61 2.22
C VAL A 80 3.05 -8.07 1.95
N MET A 81 1.82 -8.40 1.63
CA MET A 81 1.43 -9.77 1.27
C MET A 81 1.83 -10.08 -0.17
N LEU A 82 2.48 -11.23 -0.40
CA LEU A 82 2.84 -11.74 -1.71
C LEU A 82 1.81 -12.79 -2.13
N SER A 83 0.92 -12.43 -3.04
CA SER A 83 -0.19 -13.29 -3.48
C SER A 83 0.18 -14.09 -4.72
N PRO A 84 -0.10 -15.40 -4.77
CA PRO A 84 0.14 -16.22 -5.96
C PRO A 84 -0.85 -15.93 -7.10
N THR A 85 -1.96 -15.30 -6.79
CA THR A 85 -3.03 -14.98 -7.73
C THR A 85 -3.53 -13.56 -7.59
N ASP A 86 -4.12 -13.08 -8.65
CA ASP A 86 -4.76 -11.76 -8.73
C ASP A 86 -6.21 -11.79 -8.23
N ASP A 87 -6.61 -12.82 -7.47
CA ASP A 87 -7.97 -12.96 -6.99
C ASP A 87 -8.30 -11.93 -5.90
N ILE A 88 -9.35 -11.15 -6.16
CA ILE A 88 -9.87 -10.10 -5.27
C ILE A 88 -10.26 -10.67 -3.89
N GLY A 89 -10.73 -11.92 -3.82
CA GLY A 89 -11.05 -12.58 -2.56
C GLY A 89 -9.83 -12.71 -1.66
N ASN A 90 -8.68 -13.07 -2.25
CA ASN A 90 -7.40 -13.18 -1.54
C ASN A 90 -6.88 -11.81 -1.11
N VAL A 91 -7.01 -10.79 -1.95
CA VAL A 91 -6.64 -9.41 -1.60
C VAL A 91 -7.45 -8.92 -0.40
N ARG A 92 -8.77 -9.14 -0.37
CA ARG A 92 -9.61 -8.76 0.77
C ARG A 92 -9.24 -9.50 2.05
N LYS A 93 -8.95 -10.80 1.97
CA LYS A 93 -8.49 -11.59 3.12
C LYS A 93 -7.19 -11.04 3.66
N ALA A 94 -6.21 -10.74 2.80
CA ALA A 94 -4.93 -10.19 3.20
C ALA A 94 -5.09 -8.88 4.00
N PHE A 95 -5.90 -7.94 3.51
CA PHE A 95 -6.18 -6.71 4.24
C PHE A 95 -6.94 -6.95 5.55
N GLY A 96 -7.88 -7.90 5.57
CA GLY A 96 -8.61 -8.29 6.77
C GLY A 96 -7.71 -8.85 7.88
N GLU A 97 -6.62 -9.53 7.52
CA GLU A 97 -5.64 -10.10 8.43
C GLU A 97 -4.47 -9.14 8.73
N GLY A 98 -4.56 -7.89 8.29
CA GLY A 98 -3.64 -6.83 8.69
C GLY A 98 -2.48 -6.56 7.72
N ALA A 99 -2.54 -7.04 6.48
CA ALA A 99 -1.65 -6.58 5.44
C ALA A 99 -1.88 -5.08 5.14
N ASP A 100 -0.82 -4.38 4.82
CA ASP A 100 -0.85 -2.98 4.39
C ASP A 100 -0.86 -2.89 2.86
N PHE A 101 -0.22 -3.84 2.18
CA PHE A 101 -0.12 -3.92 0.72
C PHE A 101 -0.22 -5.36 0.26
N VAL A 102 -0.60 -5.53 -1.00
CA VAL A 102 -0.62 -6.83 -1.67
C VAL A 102 0.12 -6.72 -2.99
N LEU A 103 1.07 -7.60 -3.23
CA LEU A 103 1.77 -7.75 -4.50
C LEU A 103 1.50 -9.14 -5.08
N SER A 104 0.98 -9.17 -6.30
CA SER A 104 0.78 -10.42 -7.01
C SER A 104 2.10 -10.93 -7.59
N LYS A 105 2.33 -12.23 -7.51
CA LYS A 105 3.39 -12.93 -8.23
C LYS A 105 3.03 -13.05 -9.73
N PRO A 106 4.00 -13.07 -10.65
CA PRO A 106 5.43 -13.07 -10.38
C PRO A 106 5.94 -11.69 -9.93
N LEU A 107 6.86 -11.70 -8.95
CA LEU A 107 7.50 -10.49 -8.50
C LEU A 107 8.48 -9.98 -9.56
N THR A 108 8.50 -8.68 -9.80
CA THR A 108 9.43 -8.04 -10.74
C THR A 108 10.16 -6.87 -10.08
N ALA A 109 11.38 -6.61 -10.53
CA ALA A 109 12.15 -5.46 -10.06
C ALA A 109 11.43 -4.13 -10.36
N ALA A 110 10.70 -4.05 -11.47
CA ALA A 110 9.92 -2.86 -11.85
C ALA A 110 8.83 -2.53 -10.83
N ARG A 111 8.21 -3.53 -10.20
CA ARG A 111 7.17 -3.35 -9.17
C ARG A 111 7.76 -3.14 -7.77
N LEU A 112 8.87 -3.82 -7.45
CA LEU A 112 9.48 -3.77 -6.12
C LEU A 112 10.32 -2.51 -5.88
N ARG A 113 11.05 -2.00 -6.89
CA ARG A 113 11.91 -0.82 -6.72
C ARG A 113 11.16 0.44 -6.26
N PRO A 114 10.04 0.85 -6.88
CA PRO A 114 9.28 2.00 -6.42
C PRO A 114 8.77 1.82 -4.98
N MET A 115 8.32 0.60 -4.64
CA MET A 115 7.83 0.27 -3.30
C MET A 115 8.96 0.38 -2.26
N LEU A 116 10.13 -0.22 -2.50
CA LEU A 116 11.28 -0.14 -1.60
C LEU A 116 11.76 1.31 -1.45
N ALA A 117 11.83 2.08 -2.53
CA ALA A 117 12.19 3.49 -2.50
C ALA A 117 11.19 4.33 -1.68
N ALA A 118 9.88 4.04 -1.80
CA ALA A 118 8.86 4.67 -0.98
C ALA A 118 9.05 4.39 0.51
N MET A 119 9.37 3.15 0.85
CA MET A 119 9.59 2.71 2.22
C MET A 119 10.84 3.32 2.87
N ASP A 120 11.84 3.67 2.08
CA ASP A 120 13.08 4.32 2.56
C ASP A 120 12.86 5.79 2.95
N SER A 121 11.77 6.39 2.48
CA SER A 121 11.45 7.78 2.82
C SER A 121 11.13 7.95 4.30
N SER A 122 11.61 9.06 4.91
CA SER A 122 11.41 9.37 6.34
C SER A 122 9.94 9.53 6.74
N GLY A 123 9.04 9.66 5.77
CA GLY A 123 7.60 9.80 5.97
C GLY A 123 6.84 8.47 6.08
N TRP A 124 7.49 7.34 5.79
CA TRP A 124 6.84 6.03 5.76
C TRP A 124 6.44 5.51 7.16
N LYS A 125 7.24 5.78 8.19
CA LYS A 125 6.99 5.25 9.54
C LYS A 125 5.67 5.78 10.12
N GLY A 126 4.72 4.88 10.34
CA GLY A 126 3.45 5.16 11.05
C GLY A 126 2.27 5.58 10.16
N LYS A 127 2.41 5.64 8.82
CA LYS A 127 1.28 5.93 7.93
C LYS A 127 0.62 4.65 7.43
N ARG A 128 -0.21 4.06 8.28
CA ARG A 128 -1.01 2.87 7.96
C ARG A 128 -2.32 3.21 7.27
N HIS A 129 -2.80 2.28 6.46
CA HIS A 129 -4.20 2.00 6.02
C HIS A 129 -5.17 3.16 5.75
N ALA A 130 -4.88 4.39 6.14
CA ALA A 130 -5.79 5.51 6.05
C ALA A 130 -5.17 6.74 5.37
N ALA A 131 -4.03 6.61 4.72
CA ALA A 131 -3.51 7.71 3.93
C ALA A 131 -4.49 8.00 2.80
N ARG A 132 -5.36 8.97 3.02
CA ARG A 132 -6.21 9.55 1.99
C ARG A 132 -5.44 10.67 1.36
N LEU A 133 -5.00 10.45 0.15
CA LEU A 133 -4.23 11.45 -0.58
C LEU A 133 -5.13 12.28 -1.48
N PRO A 134 -4.89 13.58 -1.57
CA PRO A 134 -5.62 14.41 -2.52
C PRO A 134 -5.48 13.83 -3.94
N LEU A 135 -6.60 13.53 -4.56
CA LEU A 135 -6.67 13.18 -5.97
C LEU A 135 -7.83 13.98 -6.57
N PHE A 136 -7.52 14.91 -7.44
CA PHE A 136 -8.53 15.74 -8.12
C PHE A 136 -8.61 15.31 -9.57
N THR A 137 -9.46 14.32 -9.85
CA THR A 137 -9.71 13.82 -11.21
C THR A 137 -11.21 13.71 -11.46
N GLU A 138 -11.58 13.70 -12.72
CA GLU A 138 -12.94 13.38 -13.13
C GLU A 138 -13.21 11.90 -12.94
N VAL A 139 -14.40 11.58 -12.43
CA VAL A 139 -14.86 10.23 -12.19
C VAL A 139 -16.23 10.06 -12.81
N VAL A 140 -16.41 9.04 -13.62
CA VAL A 140 -17.73 8.66 -14.12
C VAL A 140 -18.28 7.54 -13.24
N CYS A 141 -19.38 7.83 -12.55
CA CYS A 141 -20.10 6.85 -11.75
C CYS A 141 -21.22 6.23 -12.59
N ASN A 142 -21.13 4.94 -12.87
CA ASN A 142 -22.16 4.19 -13.55
C ASN A 142 -23.09 3.54 -12.51
N TRP A 143 -24.35 3.98 -12.47
CA TRP A 143 -25.37 3.48 -11.56
C TRP A 143 -26.75 3.46 -12.21
N GLY A 144 -27.45 2.34 -12.12
CA GLY A 144 -28.80 2.19 -12.68
C GLY A 144 -28.91 2.50 -14.18
N GLY A 145 -27.86 2.21 -14.95
CA GLY A 145 -27.78 2.51 -16.37
C GLY A 145 -27.52 3.99 -16.71
N ARG A 146 -27.24 4.83 -15.71
CA ARG A 146 -26.90 6.25 -15.87
C ARG A 146 -25.42 6.48 -15.63
N GLN A 147 -24.85 7.40 -16.37
CA GLN A 147 -23.51 7.91 -16.17
C GLN A 147 -23.59 9.26 -15.44
N ILE A 148 -23.03 9.31 -14.24
CA ILE A 148 -23.06 10.47 -13.38
C ILE A 148 -21.62 11.01 -13.29
N PRO A 149 -21.35 12.22 -13.80
CA PRO A 149 -20.03 12.83 -13.67
C PRO A 149 -19.82 13.31 -12.24
N LEU A 150 -18.73 12.88 -11.64
CA LEU A 150 -18.29 13.24 -10.29
C LEU A 150 -16.85 13.73 -10.34
N ARG A 151 -16.39 14.31 -9.24
CA ARG A 151 -14.99 14.68 -9.06
C ARG A 151 -14.45 14.05 -7.79
N SER A 152 -13.26 13.45 -7.87
CA SER A 152 -12.59 12.94 -6.67
C SER A 152 -11.99 14.07 -5.85
N MET A 153 -12.03 13.90 -4.53
CA MET A 153 -11.40 14.77 -3.54
C MET A 153 -10.15 14.12 -2.98
N ASN A 154 -10.23 12.84 -2.73
CA ASN A 154 -9.12 12.03 -2.24
C ASN A 154 -9.32 10.56 -2.59
N ILE A 155 -8.23 9.81 -2.57
CA ILE A 155 -8.19 8.37 -2.78
C ILE A 155 -7.34 7.70 -1.70
N SER A 156 -7.69 6.46 -1.40
CA SER A 156 -6.91 5.51 -0.62
C SER A 156 -7.00 4.15 -1.29
N GLU A 157 -6.25 3.17 -0.81
CA GLU A 157 -6.31 1.79 -1.32
C GLU A 157 -7.69 1.13 -1.17
N SER A 158 -8.49 1.58 -0.19
CA SER A 158 -9.80 1.01 0.12
C SER A 158 -10.98 1.81 -0.44
N GLY A 159 -10.75 2.98 -1.04
CA GLY A 159 -11.86 3.80 -1.53
C GLY A 159 -11.50 5.25 -1.82
N MET A 160 -12.51 6.03 -2.21
CA MET A 160 -12.35 7.45 -2.50
C MET A 160 -13.54 8.28 -2.00
N LEU A 161 -13.29 9.57 -1.83
CA LEU A 161 -14.31 10.58 -1.55
C LEU A 161 -14.60 11.35 -2.83
N LEU A 162 -15.88 11.40 -3.19
CA LEU A 162 -16.36 12.03 -4.43
C LEU A 162 -17.34 13.16 -4.13
N GLN A 163 -17.47 14.10 -5.08
CA GLN A 163 -18.47 15.16 -5.11
C GLN A 163 -18.96 15.40 -6.54
N PRO A 164 -20.24 15.85 -6.74
CA PRO A 164 -21.29 15.89 -5.72
C PRO A 164 -21.71 14.49 -5.25
N SER A 165 -22.59 14.42 -4.25
CA SER A 165 -23.21 13.15 -3.84
C SER A 165 -24.14 12.62 -4.92
N VAL A 166 -24.36 11.31 -4.92
CA VAL A 166 -25.30 10.61 -5.84
C VAL A 166 -26.57 10.23 -5.10
N ASP A 167 -27.68 10.09 -5.84
CA ASP A 167 -28.99 9.71 -5.26
C ASP A 167 -29.06 8.24 -4.84
N ALA A 168 -28.07 7.43 -5.17
CA ALA A 168 -28.00 6.05 -4.75
C ALA A 168 -27.83 5.94 -3.22
N GLU A 169 -28.38 4.90 -2.60
CA GLU A 169 -28.35 4.71 -1.14
C GLU A 169 -27.04 4.08 -0.66
N VAL A 170 -26.76 4.26 0.64
CA VAL A 170 -25.64 3.59 1.31
C VAL A 170 -25.81 2.08 1.19
N GLY A 171 -24.75 1.38 0.82
CA GLY A 171 -24.74 -0.06 0.57
C GLY A 171 -24.92 -0.47 -0.89
N GLN A 172 -25.43 0.42 -1.75
CA GLN A 172 -25.57 0.13 -3.18
C GLN A 172 -24.23 0.07 -3.90
N GLU A 173 -24.16 -0.77 -4.91
CA GLU A 173 -22.98 -0.97 -5.75
C GLU A 173 -23.06 -0.11 -7.00
N VAL A 174 -21.90 0.44 -7.35
CA VAL A 174 -21.70 1.31 -8.52
C VAL A 174 -20.37 0.97 -9.18
N THR A 175 -20.22 1.30 -10.46
CA THR A 175 -18.92 1.22 -11.12
C THR A 175 -18.36 2.62 -11.29
N LEU A 176 -17.10 2.80 -10.94
CA LEU A 176 -16.36 4.06 -11.08
C LEU A 176 -15.31 3.93 -12.16
N GLU A 177 -15.34 4.86 -13.12
CA GLU A 177 -14.30 5.00 -14.12
C GLU A 177 -13.55 6.31 -13.88
N PHE A 178 -12.22 6.23 -13.74
CA PHE A 178 -11.36 7.39 -13.49
C PHE A 178 -9.93 7.17 -13.96
N LYS A 179 -9.14 8.23 -14.01
CA LYS A 179 -7.72 8.19 -14.36
C LYS A 179 -6.87 8.68 -13.20
N ILE A 180 -5.72 8.04 -13.02
CA ILE A 180 -4.62 8.53 -12.19
C ILE A 180 -3.54 9.03 -13.17
N ALA A 181 -2.99 10.20 -12.94
CA ALA A 181 -2.10 10.88 -13.90
C ALA A 181 -0.88 10.03 -14.33
N GLU A 182 -0.39 9.20 -13.42
CA GLU A 182 0.77 8.31 -13.63
C GLU A 182 0.40 6.99 -14.34
N VAL A 183 -0.90 6.73 -14.53
CA VAL A 183 -1.42 5.50 -15.15
C VAL A 183 -1.98 5.81 -16.54
N ARG A 184 -1.49 5.11 -17.55
CA ARG A 184 -1.89 5.38 -18.96
C ARG A 184 -3.32 4.95 -19.28
N THR A 185 -3.89 4.02 -18.52
CA THR A 185 -5.24 3.47 -18.73
C THR A 185 -6.24 4.00 -17.72
N SER A 186 -7.51 4.10 -18.12
CA SER A 186 -8.63 4.33 -17.20
C SER A 186 -8.78 3.14 -16.26
N LEU A 187 -8.96 3.42 -14.98
CA LEU A 187 -9.32 2.40 -13.99
C LEU A 187 -10.83 2.23 -13.98
N ASN A 188 -11.28 0.98 -13.92
CA ASN A 188 -12.70 0.65 -13.88
C ASN A 188 -12.99 -0.20 -12.65
N VAL A 189 -13.53 0.42 -11.60
CA VAL A 189 -13.54 -0.12 -10.25
C VAL A 189 -14.97 -0.33 -9.77
N LEU A 190 -15.28 -1.54 -9.33
CA LEU A 190 -16.53 -1.80 -8.61
C LEU A 190 -16.41 -1.24 -7.18
N ALA A 191 -17.35 -0.40 -6.80
CA ALA A 191 -17.39 0.27 -5.52
C ALA A 191 -18.75 0.17 -4.87
N ARG A 192 -18.80 0.35 -3.55
CA ARG A 192 -20.04 0.43 -2.77
C ARG A 192 -20.10 1.78 -2.09
N ILE A 193 -21.28 2.38 -2.06
CA ILE A 193 -21.53 3.59 -1.29
C ILE A 193 -21.38 3.28 0.19
N ALA A 194 -20.31 3.78 0.80
CA ALA A 194 -19.98 3.52 2.20
C ALA A 194 -20.65 4.53 3.15
N ARG A 195 -20.75 5.79 2.71
CA ARG A 195 -21.37 6.87 3.48
C ARG A 195 -21.74 8.04 2.57
N LYS A 196 -22.67 8.87 3.05
CA LYS A 196 -23.00 10.16 2.46
C LYS A 196 -22.71 11.28 3.46
N GLU A 197 -22.18 12.39 2.98
CA GLU A 197 -21.97 13.62 3.76
C GLU A 197 -22.90 14.70 3.17
N GLY A 198 -24.18 14.62 3.55
CA GLY A 198 -25.25 15.45 2.96
C GLY A 198 -25.43 15.20 1.45
N THR A 199 -25.73 16.26 0.73
CA THR A 199 -25.85 16.27 -0.75
C THR A 199 -24.52 16.58 -1.46
N GLU A 200 -23.49 16.95 -0.71
CA GLU A 200 -22.24 17.45 -1.29
C GLU A 200 -21.23 16.35 -1.57
N ARG A 201 -21.15 15.32 -0.72
CA ARG A 201 -20.08 14.33 -0.81
C ARG A 201 -20.57 12.91 -0.58
N VAL A 202 -19.89 11.97 -1.21
CA VAL A 202 -20.15 10.55 -1.05
C VAL A 202 -18.81 9.79 -0.91
N GLY A 203 -18.72 8.97 0.12
CA GLY A 203 -17.59 8.06 0.32
C GLY A 203 -17.88 6.72 -0.32
N MET A 204 -16.99 6.31 -1.22
CA MET A 204 -17.04 5.04 -1.94
C MET A 204 -16.00 4.08 -1.37
N ALA A 205 -16.40 2.84 -1.07
CA ALA A 205 -15.49 1.76 -0.73
C ALA A 205 -15.29 0.87 -1.96
N PHE A 206 -14.05 0.63 -2.35
CA PHE A 206 -13.74 -0.30 -3.44
C PHE A 206 -14.08 -1.73 -3.01
N ILE A 207 -14.81 -2.46 -3.84
CA ILE A 207 -15.23 -3.84 -3.58
C ILE A 207 -14.76 -4.81 -4.66
N GLY A 208 -14.31 -4.30 -5.79
CA GLY A 208 -13.77 -5.06 -6.89
C GLY A 208 -12.70 -4.25 -7.59
N LEU A 209 -11.44 -4.46 -7.23
CA LEU A 209 -10.28 -3.91 -7.92
C LEU A 209 -9.62 -5.04 -8.71
N ALA A 210 -9.38 -4.81 -9.99
CA ALA A 210 -8.43 -5.64 -10.71
C ALA A 210 -7.05 -5.46 -10.07
N PRO A 211 -6.19 -6.50 -10.07
CA PRO A 211 -4.87 -6.42 -9.45
C PRO A 211 -4.00 -5.31 -9.99
N GLU A 212 -4.14 -5.05 -11.28
CA GLU A 212 -3.45 -3.96 -11.97
C GLU A 212 -3.91 -2.59 -11.44
N ASP A 213 -5.21 -2.43 -11.22
CA ASP A 213 -5.81 -1.21 -10.67
C ASP A 213 -5.41 -1.00 -9.22
N LEU A 214 -5.43 -2.07 -8.41
CA LEU A 214 -4.94 -2.03 -7.03
C LEU A 214 -3.48 -1.61 -6.99
N ASN A 215 -2.63 -2.24 -7.81
CA ASN A 215 -1.22 -1.90 -7.89
C ASN A 215 -1.00 -0.45 -8.33
N ALA A 216 -1.78 0.04 -9.29
CA ALA A 216 -1.72 1.43 -9.75
C ALA A 216 -2.09 2.42 -8.62
N ILE A 217 -3.16 2.14 -7.88
CA ILE A 217 -3.57 2.96 -6.74
C ILE A 217 -2.50 2.93 -5.63
N GLN A 218 -1.96 1.75 -5.32
CA GLN A 218 -0.90 1.60 -4.32
C GLN A 218 0.35 2.39 -4.70
N LEU A 219 0.81 2.31 -5.95
CA LEU A 219 1.96 3.07 -6.42
C LEU A 219 1.73 4.59 -6.36
N TYR A 220 0.52 5.05 -6.72
CA TYR A 220 0.15 6.45 -6.58
C TYR A 220 0.20 6.90 -5.13
N VAL A 221 -0.43 6.15 -4.22
CA VAL A 221 -0.43 6.44 -2.78
C VAL A 221 1.00 6.49 -2.23
N MET A 222 1.83 5.54 -2.60
CA MET A 222 3.24 5.50 -2.19
C MET A 222 4.05 6.69 -2.73
N GLY A 223 3.92 7.00 -4.02
CA GLY A 223 4.65 8.10 -4.66
C GLY A 223 4.35 9.44 -4.00
N ARG A 224 3.07 9.72 -3.74
CA ARG A 224 2.65 10.98 -3.10
C ARG A 224 3.05 11.08 -1.62
N LEU A 225 3.14 9.97 -0.91
CA LEU A 225 3.67 9.98 0.46
C LEU A 225 5.14 10.40 0.51
N GLN A 226 5.92 10.16 -0.55
CA GLN A 226 7.30 10.61 -0.68
C GLN A 226 7.38 12.13 -0.89
N GLU A 227 6.56 12.70 -1.76
CA GLU A 227 6.58 14.13 -2.10
C GLU A 227 6.23 15.05 -0.91
N HIS A 228 5.46 14.56 0.06
CA HIS A 228 5.04 15.33 1.24
C HIS A 228 6.02 15.23 2.42
N THR A 229 7.19 14.65 2.23
CA THR A 229 8.26 14.66 3.23
C THR A 229 9.17 15.83 2.93
N PRO A 230 9.20 16.91 3.75
CA PRO A 230 10.11 18.01 3.51
C PRO A 230 11.53 17.50 3.56
N SER A 231 12.27 17.67 2.46
CA SER A 231 13.71 17.48 2.43
C SER A 231 14.32 18.38 3.52
N ARG A 232 14.90 17.79 4.55
CA ARG A 232 15.77 18.52 5.45
C ARG A 232 17.03 18.84 4.66
N ASP A 233 17.02 19.98 4.00
CA ASP A 233 18.22 20.59 3.45
C ASP A 233 19.16 20.92 4.62
N PHE A 234 20.14 20.08 4.84
CA PHE A 234 21.31 20.37 5.68
C PHE A 234 22.37 21.20 4.95
N SER A 235 22.02 21.95 3.92
CA SER A 235 22.90 22.88 3.21
C SER A 235 22.76 24.30 3.77
N GLY A 236 23.05 24.50 5.05
CA GLY A 236 22.86 25.83 5.63
C GLY A 236 23.59 26.11 6.94
N ILE A 237 24.69 25.41 7.24
CA ILE A 237 25.60 25.90 8.29
C ILE A 237 26.82 26.50 7.58
N GLY A 238 26.61 27.74 7.13
CA GLY A 238 27.70 28.59 6.67
C GLY A 238 28.68 28.87 7.81
N MET A 239 29.90 28.37 7.70
CA MET A 239 31.04 28.86 8.44
C MET A 239 31.25 30.36 8.13
N ARG A 240 30.76 31.23 8.98
CA ARG A 240 31.32 32.62 9.06
C ARG A 240 32.61 32.53 9.82
N ARG A 241 33.72 32.52 9.11
CA ARG A 241 35.03 32.87 9.66
C ARG A 241 35.01 34.31 10.05
N LEU A 242 35.17 34.58 11.33
CA LEU A 242 35.62 35.83 11.88
C LEU A 242 37.08 36.05 11.48
N PHE A 243 37.35 37.03 10.66
CA PHE A 243 38.61 37.74 10.64
C PHE A 243 38.28 39.21 10.62
N ASN A 244 38.70 39.84 11.70
CA ASN A 244 38.90 41.29 11.80
C ASN A 244 40.41 41.54 11.74
N PRO A 245 40.87 42.63 11.16
CA PRO A 245 41.84 43.45 11.86
C PRO A 245 41.19 44.61 12.59
#